data_d490c8092bf235536257b87e516558a9
#
_entry.id   d490c8092bf235536257b87e516558a9
#
_cell.length_a   1.000
_cell.length_b   1.000
_cell.length_c   1.000
_cell.angle_alpha   90.00
_cell.angle_beta   90.00
_cell.angle_gamma   90.00
#
_symmetry.space_group_name_H-M   'P 1'
#
loop_
_entity.id
_entity.type
_entity.pdbx_description
1 polymer ?
#
loop_
_entity_poly.entity_id
_entity_poly.type
_entity_poly.pdbx_seq_one_letter_code
_entity_poly.pdbx_strand_id
1 'polypeptide(L)'
;MENWRFIEGTDCRYMVSDAGRVASFKRGGSCFHKTKNSSMGYAWVGICMKGIITQHLVHRLVAKAFIPNPKDLPMVNHLDGNKENNRADNLEWCDQYENYQHALLHGLVNFKAKPCGVLNEAGEVVRRYPSVSAMCRAENFSIATINTQLRVPGVCGKYKNVVTYL
;
A
#
# COMPACT_ATOMS: atom_id res chain seq x y z
N MET A 1 -3.20 25.67 15.88
CA MET A 1 -3.82 25.03 17.08
C MET A 1 -4.22 23.63 16.64
N GLU A 2 -3.98 22.61 17.47
CA GLU A 2 -4.33 21.23 17.12
C GLU A 2 -5.80 20.95 17.42
N ASN A 3 -6.52 20.38 16.47
CA ASN A 3 -7.94 20.07 16.58
C ASN A 3 -8.13 18.60 16.98
N TRP A 4 -9.13 18.35 17.85
CA TRP A 4 -9.43 17.04 18.38
C TRP A 4 -10.87 16.63 18.08
N ARG A 5 -11.10 15.39 17.66
CA ARG A 5 -12.43 14.82 17.42
C ARG A 5 -12.59 13.48 18.12
N PHE A 6 -13.77 13.17 18.61
CA PHE A 6 -14.07 11.88 19.19
C PHE A 6 -14.04 10.79 18.12
N ILE A 7 -13.49 9.63 18.48
CA ILE A 7 -13.49 8.46 17.63
C ILE A 7 -14.86 7.80 17.75
N GLU A 8 -15.53 7.63 16.63
CA GLU A 8 -16.85 7.03 16.53
C GLU A 8 -16.88 5.61 17.14
N GLY A 9 -17.99 5.26 17.83
CA GLY A 9 -18.17 3.96 18.47
C GLY A 9 -17.40 3.74 19.76
N THR A 10 -16.72 4.79 20.29
CA THR A 10 -15.94 4.70 21.54
C THR A 10 -16.63 5.32 22.76
N ASP A 11 -17.92 5.68 22.68
CA ASP A 11 -18.69 6.34 23.75
C ASP A 11 -17.94 7.57 24.31
N CYS A 12 -17.37 8.39 23.43
CA CYS A 12 -16.58 9.57 23.75
C CYS A 12 -15.34 9.31 24.65
N ARG A 13 -14.87 8.06 24.72
CA ARG A 13 -13.71 7.70 25.54
C ARG A 13 -12.36 7.93 24.86
N TYR A 14 -12.35 8.04 23.54
CA TYR A 14 -11.12 8.27 22.75
C TYR A 14 -11.30 9.42 21.78
N MET A 15 -10.24 10.20 21.63
CA MET A 15 -10.14 11.26 20.61
C MET A 15 -8.91 11.06 19.74
N VAL A 16 -8.99 11.54 18.52
CA VAL A 16 -7.87 11.64 17.59
C VAL A 16 -7.70 13.09 17.18
N SER A 17 -6.45 13.53 17.00
CA SER A 17 -6.14 14.87 16.52
C SER A 17 -5.84 14.90 15.03
N ASP A 18 -5.94 16.09 14.43
CA ASP A 18 -5.51 16.38 13.06
C ASP A 18 -3.98 16.24 12.86
N ALA A 19 -3.21 16.18 13.95
CA ALA A 19 -1.78 15.91 13.96
C ALA A 19 -1.42 14.40 14.10
N GLY A 20 -2.41 13.49 14.14
CA GLY A 20 -2.17 12.03 14.25
C GLY A 20 -1.92 11.54 15.68
N ARG A 21 -2.27 12.31 16.70
CA ARG A 21 -2.20 11.88 18.10
C ARG A 21 -3.52 11.27 18.54
N VAL A 22 -3.46 10.27 19.44
CA VAL A 22 -4.65 9.63 20.02
C VAL A 22 -4.61 9.78 21.54
N ALA A 23 -5.73 10.19 22.12
CA ALA A 23 -5.91 10.33 23.56
C ALA A 23 -7.12 9.55 24.05
N SER A 24 -7.06 9.04 25.28
CA SER A 24 -8.21 8.46 25.97
C SER A 24 -8.58 9.26 27.21
N PHE A 25 -9.86 9.28 27.51
CA PHE A 25 -10.41 9.88 28.70
C PHE A 25 -10.86 8.77 29.67
N LYS A 26 -10.27 8.72 30.84
CA LYS A 26 -10.68 7.84 31.94
C LYS A 26 -11.12 8.69 33.12
N ARG A 27 -11.86 8.10 34.09
CA ARG A 27 -12.16 8.74 35.35
C ARG A 27 -10.82 9.14 36.02
N GLY A 28 -10.52 10.44 36.08
CA GLY A 28 -9.29 10.98 36.68
C GLY A 28 -8.29 11.61 35.72
N GLY A 29 -8.59 11.72 34.40
CA GLY A 29 -7.74 12.48 33.47
C GLY A 29 -7.68 11.94 32.04
N SER A 30 -6.99 12.67 31.21
CA SER A 30 -6.67 12.27 29.82
C SER A 30 -5.28 11.61 29.75
N CYS A 31 -5.15 10.63 28.89
CA CYS A 31 -3.87 9.94 28.64
C CYS A 31 -3.62 9.84 27.13
N PHE A 32 -2.46 10.35 26.70
CA PHE A 32 -1.99 10.13 25.33
C PHE A 32 -1.56 8.68 25.11
N HIS A 33 -2.04 8.08 24.04
CA HIS A 33 -1.63 6.74 23.67
C HIS A 33 -0.30 6.77 22.90
N LYS A 34 0.64 5.94 23.34
CA LYS A 34 1.83 5.66 22.52
C LYS A 34 1.38 4.84 21.31
N THR A 35 1.67 5.34 20.15
CA THR A 35 1.53 4.58 18.90
C THR A 35 2.65 3.56 18.78
N LYS A 36 2.36 2.42 18.15
CA LYS A 36 3.34 1.39 17.81
C LYS A 36 3.40 1.29 16.30
N ASN A 37 4.56 0.97 15.75
CA ASN A 37 4.69 0.74 14.32
C ASN A 37 4.47 -0.74 14.00
N SER A 38 3.69 -1.01 12.96
CA SER A 38 3.55 -2.36 12.40
C SER A 38 4.81 -2.76 11.64
N SER A 39 4.95 -4.05 11.32
CA SER A 39 6.04 -4.55 10.45
C SER A 39 6.06 -3.89 9.07
N MET A 40 4.93 -3.32 8.63
CA MET A 40 4.79 -2.56 7.39
C MET A 40 5.06 -1.06 7.56
N GLY A 41 5.47 -0.60 8.75
CA GLY A 41 5.80 0.80 9.04
C GLY A 41 4.59 1.70 9.37
N TYR A 42 3.37 1.18 9.44
CA TYR A 42 2.20 1.98 9.80
C TYR A 42 2.04 2.12 11.30
N ALA A 43 1.77 3.34 11.77
CA ALA A 43 1.43 3.60 13.16
C ALA A 43 0.04 3.05 13.50
N TRP A 44 -0.07 2.34 14.63
CA TRP A 44 -1.34 1.82 15.15
C TRP A 44 -1.48 2.04 16.66
N VAL A 45 -2.72 1.97 17.13
CA VAL A 45 -3.09 2.11 18.54
C VAL A 45 -4.15 1.07 18.90
N GLY A 46 -4.09 0.57 20.16
CA GLY A 46 -5.13 -0.29 20.72
C GLY A 46 -6.27 0.55 21.30
N ILE A 47 -7.49 0.34 20.84
CA ILE A 47 -8.70 1.01 21.35
C ILE A 47 -9.59 -0.05 21.99
N CYS A 48 -10.04 0.21 23.22
CA CYS A 48 -10.97 -0.67 23.93
C CYS A 48 -12.41 -0.24 23.62
N MET A 49 -13.15 -1.06 22.90
CA MET A 49 -14.58 -0.91 22.66
C MET A 49 -15.34 -2.06 23.32
N LYS A 50 -16.31 -1.75 24.19
CA LYS A 50 -17.13 -2.76 24.89
C LYS A 50 -16.31 -3.88 25.55
N GLY A 51 -15.16 -3.54 26.15
CA GLY A 51 -14.27 -4.50 26.82
C GLY A 51 -13.30 -5.24 25.90
N ILE A 52 -13.40 -5.11 24.59
CA ILE A 52 -12.54 -5.74 23.60
C ILE A 52 -11.52 -4.70 23.09
N ILE A 53 -10.22 -5.06 23.14
CA ILE A 53 -9.17 -4.21 22.57
C ILE A 53 -8.94 -4.62 21.12
N THR A 54 -9.11 -3.66 20.22
CA THR A 54 -8.86 -3.81 18.79
C THR A 54 -7.76 -2.87 18.31
N GLN A 55 -6.99 -3.28 17.30
CA GLN A 55 -5.94 -2.47 16.70
C GLN A 55 -6.52 -1.58 15.62
N HIS A 56 -6.19 -0.30 15.68
CA HIS A 56 -6.61 0.69 14.70
C HIS A 56 -5.41 1.44 14.14
N LEU A 57 -5.35 1.56 12.81
CA LEU A 57 -4.33 2.34 12.13
C LEU A 57 -4.60 3.83 12.33
N VAL A 58 -3.59 4.58 12.76
CA VAL A 58 -3.75 6.00 13.14
C VAL A 58 -4.19 6.84 11.94
N HIS A 59 -3.56 6.69 10.77
CA HIS A 59 -3.96 7.42 9.55
C HIS A 59 -5.44 7.21 9.20
N ARG A 60 -5.99 6.01 9.41
CA ARG A 60 -7.41 5.74 9.15
C ARG A 60 -8.33 6.40 10.18
N LEU A 61 -7.89 6.51 11.44
CA LEU A 61 -8.65 7.25 12.47
C LEU A 61 -8.69 8.74 12.14
N VAL A 62 -7.55 9.30 11.74
CA VAL A 62 -7.44 10.72 11.33
C VAL A 62 -8.30 10.97 10.09
N ALA A 63 -8.16 10.14 9.05
CA ALA A 63 -8.93 10.31 7.81
C ALA A 63 -10.43 10.24 8.06
N LYS A 64 -10.92 9.28 8.83
CA LYS A 64 -12.34 9.17 9.20
C LYS A 64 -12.85 10.37 9.97
N ALA A 65 -12.01 10.96 10.84
CA ALA A 65 -12.40 12.08 11.67
C ALA A 65 -12.36 13.43 10.93
N PHE A 66 -11.39 13.64 10.04
CA PHE A 66 -11.09 14.98 9.53
C PHE A 66 -11.26 15.13 8.01
N ILE A 67 -11.25 14.05 7.23
CA ILE A 67 -11.27 14.11 5.77
C ILE A 67 -12.60 13.58 5.25
N PRO A 68 -13.41 14.40 4.56
CA PRO A 68 -14.64 13.94 3.93
C PRO A 68 -14.38 12.82 2.91
N ASN A 69 -15.24 11.79 2.89
CA ASN A 69 -15.17 10.68 1.95
C ASN A 69 -16.51 10.48 1.21
N PRO A 70 -16.93 11.42 0.36
CA PRO A 70 -18.24 11.35 -0.29
C PRO A 70 -18.36 10.21 -1.32
N LYS A 71 -17.23 9.70 -1.80
CA LYS A 71 -17.17 8.59 -2.77
C LYS A 71 -16.99 7.22 -2.10
N ASP A 72 -16.96 7.16 -0.77
CA ASP A 72 -16.73 5.95 0.03
C ASP A 72 -15.48 5.16 -0.42
N LEU A 73 -14.38 5.89 -0.70
CA LEU A 73 -13.13 5.30 -1.14
C LEU A 73 -12.50 4.44 -0.03
N PRO A 74 -11.97 3.24 -0.35
CA PRO A 74 -11.63 2.24 0.65
C PRO A 74 -10.26 2.45 1.31
N MET A 75 -9.37 3.21 0.69
CA MET A 75 -7.97 3.36 1.11
C MET A 75 -7.65 4.77 1.57
N VAL A 76 -6.61 4.89 2.41
CA VAL A 76 -6.03 6.18 2.81
C VAL A 76 -4.57 6.16 2.40
N ASN A 77 -4.17 7.13 1.61
CA ASN A 77 -2.81 7.36 1.14
C ASN A 77 -2.11 8.46 1.95
N HIS A 78 -0.78 8.39 2.06
CA HIS A 78 0.07 9.44 2.59
C HIS A 78 0.67 10.23 1.42
N LEU A 79 0.35 11.51 1.30
CA LEU A 79 0.76 12.35 0.17
C LEU A 79 2.29 12.43 0.01
N ASP A 80 3.02 12.44 1.11
CA ASP A 80 4.49 12.45 1.13
C ASP A 80 5.14 11.05 1.06
N GLY A 81 4.32 9.97 1.01
CA GLY A 81 4.78 8.58 1.06
C GLY A 81 5.31 8.13 2.43
N ASN A 82 5.35 8.99 3.43
CA ASN A 82 5.83 8.68 4.78
C ASN A 82 4.70 8.17 5.67
N LYS A 83 4.70 6.88 5.97
CA LYS A 83 3.68 6.20 6.78
C LYS A 83 3.63 6.65 8.26
N GLU A 84 4.62 7.38 8.71
CA GLU A 84 4.67 7.93 10.07
C GLU A 84 4.03 9.32 10.16
N ASN A 85 3.91 10.03 9.05
CA ASN A 85 3.29 11.36 8.98
C ASN A 85 1.76 11.26 8.86
N ASN A 86 1.10 11.04 9.98
CA ASN A 86 -0.35 10.83 10.05
C ASN A 86 -1.16 12.14 10.23
N ARG A 87 -0.64 13.28 9.79
CA ARG A 87 -1.35 14.55 9.81
C ARG A 87 -2.49 14.56 8.80
N ALA A 88 -3.60 15.18 9.14
CA ALA A 88 -4.78 15.25 8.26
C ALA A 88 -4.49 15.93 6.91
N ASP A 89 -3.61 16.94 6.89
CA ASP A 89 -3.16 17.64 5.69
C ASP A 89 -2.24 16.82 4.78
N ASN A 90 -1.72 15.68 5.28
CA ASN A 90 -0.88 14.74 4.54
C ASN A 90 -1.64 13.46 4.12
N LEU A 91 -2.93 13.36 4.37
CA LEU A 91 -3.71 12.17 4.10
C LEU A 91 -4.82 12.45 3.08
N GLU A 92 -5.09 11.46 2.22
CA GLU A 92 -6.21 11.51 1.28
C GLU A 92 -6.91 10.15 1.20
N TRP A 93 -8.22 10.18 0.92
CA TRP A 93 -8.94 8.97 0.54
C TRP A 93 -8.68 8.67 -0.93
N CYS A 94 -8.41 7.40 -1.26
CA CYS A 94 -8.10 6.96 -2.61
C CYS A 94 -8.65 5.57 -2.89
N ASP A 95 -8.71 5.21 -4.16
CA ASP A 95 -8.91 3.83 -4.59
C ASP A 95 -7.57 3.09 -4.76
N GLN A 96 -7.65 1.81 -5.14
CA GLN A 96 -6.46 0.97 -5.32
C GLN A 96 -5.59 1.44 -6.50
N TYR A 97 -6.20 1.96 -7.55
CA TYR A 97 -5.48 2.44 -8.73
C TYR A 97 -4.73 3.74 -8.43
N GLU A 98 -5.40 4.71 -7.80
CA GLU A 98 -4.82 5.99 -7.38
C GLU A 98 -3.64 5.77 -6.42
N ASN A 99 -3.82 4.90 -5.40
CA ASN A 99 -2.75 4.54 -4.46
C ASN A 99 -1.55 3.87 -5.15
N TYR A 100 -1.80 3.02 -6.15
CA TYR A 100 -0.72 2.40 -6.92
C TYR A 100 0.02 3.41 -7.78
N GLN A 101 -0.69 4.33 -8.47
CA GLN A 101 -0.07 5.40 -9.27
C GLN A 101 0.81 6.31 -8.39
N HIS A 102 0.30 6.71 -7.23
CA HIS A 102 1.07 7.48 -6.25
C HIS A 102 2.36 6.76 -5.84
N ALA A 103 2.25 5.47 -5.50
CA ALA A 103 3.40 4.65 -5.12
C ALA A 103 4.44 4.52 -6.25
N LEU A 104 4.01 4.49 -7.53
CA LEU A 104 4.89 4.52 -8.69
C LEU A 104 5.65 5.84 -8.81
N LEU A 105 4.93 6.96 -8.71
CA LEU A 105 5.51 8.31 -8.84
C LEU A 105 6.55 8.60 -7.75
N HIS A 106 6.32 8.10 -6.54
CA HIS A 106 7.21 8.27 -5.39
C HIS A 106 8.30 7.17 -5.28
N GLY A 107 8.40 6.25 -6.25
CA GLY A 107 9.39 5.17 -6.22
C GLY A 107 9.22 4.19 -5.04
N LEU A 108 8.03 4.15 -4.44
CA LEU A 108 7.70 3.30 -3.28
C LEU A 108 7.40 1.85 -3.68
N VAL A 109 7.17 1.60 -4.96
CA VAL A 109 6.96 0.25 -5.50
C VAL A 109 8.32 -0.37 -5.77
N ASN A 110 8.72 -1.28 -4.89
CA ASN A 110 9.84 -2.18 -5.20
C ASN A 110 9.38 -3.17 -6.25
N PHE A 111 9.57 -2.82 -7.51
CA PHE A 111 9.47 -3.82 -8.58
C PHE A 111 10.61 -4.83 -8.39
N LYS A 112 10.33 -5.94 -7.72
CA LYS A 112 11.14 -7.17 -7.88
C LYS A 112 10.94 -7.76 -9.28
N ALA A 113 10.31 -7.02 -10.18
CA ALA A 113 10.11 -7.40 -11.56
C ALA A 113 11.46 -7.32 -12.27
N LYS A 114 11.98 -8.47 -12.63
CA LYS A 114 13.20 -8.52 -13.43
C LYS A 114 12.84 -8.12 -14.86
N PRO A 115 13.54 -7.14 -15.44
CA PRO A 115 13.41 -6.82 -16.86
C PRO A 115 13.65 -8.08 -17.69
N CYS A 116 12.91 -8.24 -18.77
CA CYS A 116 13.03 -9.38 -19.67
C CYS A 116 12.90 -8.95 -21.12
N GLY A 117 13.28 -9.80 -22.04
CA GLY A 117 13.22 -9.53 -23.46
C GLY A 117 12.80 -10.75 -24.28
N VAL A 118 12.23 -10.49 -25.43
CA VAL A 118 11.96 -11.51 -26.46
C VAL A 118 13.16 -11.59 -27.41
N LEU A 119 13.61 -12.80 -27.68
CA LEU A 119 14.75 -13.08 -28.57
C LEU A 119 14.26 -13.44 -29.97
N ASN A 120 15.05 -13.08 -30.98
CA ASN A 120 14.89 -13.61 -32.34
C ASN A 120 15.56 -15.01 -32.46
N GLU A 121 15.50 -15.58 -33.65
CA GLU A 121 16.12 -16.90 -33.95
C GLU A 121 17.65 -16.87 -33.80
N ALA A 122 18.27 -15.71 -33.92
CA ALA A 122 19.71 -15.51 -33.73
C ALA A 122 20.11 -15.32 -32.24
N GLY A 123 19.14 -15.31 -31.32
CA GLY A 123 19.38 -15.12 -29.89
C GLY A 123 19.56 -13.66 -29.48
N GLU A 124 19.23 -12.70 -30.33
CA GLU A 124 19.32 -11.26 -30.02
C GLU A 124 18.01 -10.74 -29.43
N VAL A 125 18.13 -9.81 -28.47
CA VAL A 125 16.94 -9.18 -27.83
C VAL A 125 16.30 -8.19 -28.79
N VAL A 126 15.15 -8.56 -29.34
CA VAL A 126 14.39 -7.72 -30.29
C VAL A 126 13.35 -6.82 -29.61
N ARG A 127 12.85 -7.19 -28.43
CA ARG A 127 11.91 -6.39 -27.64
C ARG A 127 12.22 -6.53 -26.17
N ARG A 128 12.09 -5.41 -25.43
CA ARG A 128 12.36 -5.33 -23.98
C ARG A 128 11.11 -4.97 -23.22
N TYR A 129 10.93 -5.58 -22.05
CA TYR A 129 9.79 -5.37 -21.17
C TYR A 129 10.24 -5.20 -19.73
N PRO A 130 9.55 -4.37 -18.92
CA PRO A 130 9.90 -4.12 -17.53
C PRO A 130 9.61 -5.34 -16.63
N SER A 131 8.82 -6.30 -17.10
CA SER A 131 8.52 -7.52 -16.35
C SER A 131 7.97 -8.62 -17.27
N VAL A 132 8.06 -9.87 -16.80
CA VAL A 132 7.44 -11.04 -17.47
C VAL A 132 5.92 -10.84 -17.65
N SER A 133 5.23 -10.28 -16.64
CA SER A 133 3.79 -10.04 -16.75
C SER A 133 3.43 -8.98 -17.81
N ALA A 134 4.25 -7.94 -17.96
CA ALA A 134 4.07 -6.93 -19.02
C ALA A 134 4.30 -7.55 -20.41
N MET A 135 5.35 -8.34 -20.54
CA MET A 135 5.63 -9.06 -21.78
C MET A 135 4.51 -10.02 -22.15
N CYS A 136 4.06 -10.86 -21.21
CA CYS A 136 2.98 -11.83 -21.47
C CYS A 136 1.69 -11.16 -21.94
N ARG A 137 1.35 -9.98 -21.41
CA ARG A 137 0.19 -9.21 -21.88
C ARG A 137 0.38 -8.65 -23.27
N ALA A 138 1.56 -8.11 -23.58
CA ALA A 138 1.86 -7.52 -24.89
C ALA A 138 1.97 -8.55 -26.01
N GLU A 139 2.54 -9.71 -25.72
CA GLU A 139 2.81 -10.77 -26.68
C GLU A 139 1.76 -11.89 -26.67
N ASN A 140 0.73 -11.76 -25.83
CA ASN A 140 -0.30 -12.79 -25.62
C ASN A 140 0.27 -14.17 -25.19
N PHE A 141 1.30 -14.15 -24.32
CA PHE A 141 1.94 -15.35 -23.80
C PHE A 141 1.32 -15.80 -22.48
N SER A 142 1.33 -17.10 -22.22
CA SER A 142 0.97 -17.65 -20.92
C SER A 142 2.08 -17.41 -19.89
N ILE A 143 1.76 -16.75 -18.77
CA ILE A 143 2.71 -16.50 -17.66
C ILE A 143 3.29 -17.82 -17.12
N ALA A 144 2.47 -18.86 -16.97
CA ALA A 144 2.92 -20.16 -16.46
C ALA A 144 3.97 -20.80 -17.38
N THR A 145 3.76 -20.76 -18.69
CA THR A 145 4.68 -21.30 -19.69
C THR A 145 6.01 -20.54 -19.68
N ILE A 146 5.96 -19.21 -19.66
CA ILE A 146 7.17 -18.36 -19.64
C ILE A 146 7.97 -18.55 -18.36
N ASN A 147 7.34 -18.61 -17.20
CA ASN A 147 8.04 -18.83 -15.93
C ASN A 147 8.74 -20.21 -15.90
N THR A 148 8.17 -21.22 -16.54
CA THR A 148 8.82 -22.53 -16.69
C THR A 148 10.05 -22.44 -17.58
N GLN A 149 9.96 -21.76 -18.72
CA GLN A 149 11.09 -21.56 -19.64
C GLN A 149 12.24 -20.77 -19.01
N LEU A 150 11.92 -19.72 -18.23
CA LEU A 150 12.94 -18.92 -17.54
C LEU A 150 13.65 -19.65 -16.39
N ARG A 151 13.01 -20.69 -15.81
CA ARG A 151 13.59 -21.50 -14.72
C ARG A 151 14.46 -22.65 -15.20
N VAL A 152 14.16 -23.19 -16.39
CA VAL A 152 14.84 -24.36 -16.95
C VAL A 152 15.38 -24.00 -18.33
N PRO A 153 16.65 -23.58 -18.42
CA PRO A 153 17.30 -23.31 -19.69
C PRO A 153 17.26 -24.56 -20.58
N GLY A 154 16.82 -24.41 -21.84
CA GLY A 154 16.77 -25.49 -22.80
C GLY A 154 15.44 -26.23 -22.94
N VAL A 155 14.42 -25.90 -22.14
CA VAL A 155 13.07 -26.42 -22.36
C VAL A 155 12.41 -25.61 -23.48
N CYS A 156 12.34 -26.22 -24.69
CA CYS A 156 11.54 -25.71 -25.80
C CYS A 156 10.05 -25.82 -25.45
N GLY A 157 9.44 -24.69 -25.02
CA GLY A 157 8.00 -24.58 -24.83
C GLY A 157 7.27 -24.28 -26.16
N LYS A 158 5.96 -24.07 -26.06
CA LYS A 158 5.03 -23.73 -27.15
C LYS A 158 5.46 -22.47 -27.95
N TYR A 159 6.29 -21.63 -27.37
CA TYR A 159 6.80 -20.42 -27.99
C TYR A 159 8.26 -20.63 -28.40
N LYS A 160 8.50 -20.65 -29.73
CA LYS A 160 9.84 -20.88 -30.31
C LYS A 160 10.83 -19.76 -29.99
N ASN A 161 10.38 -18.58 -29.63
CA ASN A 161 11.22 -17.42 -29.29
C ASN A 161 11.50 -17.44 -27.80
N VAL A 162 12.73 -17.68 -27.46
CA VAL A 162 13.20 -17.79 -26.09
C VAL A 162 13.14 -16.43 -25.40
N VAL A 163 12.65 -16.40 -24.18
CA VAL A 163 12.63 -15.22 -23.31
C VAL A 163 13.82 -15.26 -22.39
N THR A 164 14.51 -14.14 -22.20
CA THR A 164 15.62 -14.02 -21.27
C THR A 164 15.40 -12.91 -20.26
N TYR A 165 16.01 -13.04 -19.08
CA TYR A 165 16.19 -11.89 -18.19
C TYR A 165 17.33 -11.01 -18.71
N LEU A 166 17.15 -9.69 -18.54
CA LEU A 166 18.10 -8.66 -18.93
C LEU A 166 18.94 -8.20 -17.73
#